data_d263425929f6df27b0e11511baf13995
#
_entry.id   d263425929f6df27b0e11511baf13995
#
_cell.length_a   1.000
_cell.length_b   1.000
_cell.length_c   1.000
_cell.angle_alpha   90.00
_cell.angle_beta   90.00
_cell.angle_gamma   90.00
#
_symmetry.space_group_name_H-M   'P 1'
#
loop_
_entity.id
_entity.type
_entity.pdbx_description
1 polymer ?
#
loop_
_entity_poly.entity_id
_entity_poly.type
_entity_poly.pdbx_seq_one_letter_code
_entity_poly.pdbx_strand_id
1 'polypeptide(L)'
;MHAQAHSPSDPVYFGRRFKPYIRQGYMSGGAGYVLSREALNRFVLTAMHDSRRCRRDVVGVEDVEMGECLAAVGVAAGDSRDEHGRERFHPFPPDIHLVRGSVPRDNWYWEYNYYPAREVCVC
;
A
#
# COMPACT_ATOMS: atom_id res chain seq x y z
N MET A 1 -1.98 6.01 20.28
CA MET A 1 -2.07 6.57 18.91
C MET A 1 -3.52 6.52 18.47
N HIS A 2 -4.17 7.64 18.37
CA HIS A 2 -5.48 7.69 17.73
C HIS A 2 -5.30 7.44 16.23
N ALA A 3 -6.08 6.50 15.66
CA ALA A 3 -6.20 6.38 14.22
C ALA A 3 -6.59 7.76 13.68
N GLN A 4 -5.74 8.35 12.85
CA GLN A 4 -6.02 9.63 12.24
C GLN A 4 -7.28 9.49 11.40
N ALA A 5 -8.34 10.19 11.78
CA ALA A 5 -9.56 10.22 10.99
C ALA A 5 -9.25 10.93 9.66
N HIS A 6 -9.44 10.24 8.54
CA HIS A 6 -9.25 10.78 7.20
C HIS A 6 -10.60 11.17 6.59
N SER A 7 -10.62 12.33 5.96
CA SER A 7 -11.74 12.77 5.13
C SER A 7 -11.62 12.19 3.71
N PRO A 8 -12.72 11.93 3.01
CA PRO A 8 -12.69 11.63 1.57
C PRO A 8 -12.01 12.71 0.72
N SER A 9 -11.86 13.93 1.25
CA SER A 9 -11.17 15.05 0.61
C SER A 9 -9.66 15.06 0.86
N ASP A 10 -9.15 14.21 1.74
CA ASP A 10 -7.71 14.08 1.95
C ASP A 10 -7.10 13.24 0.83
N PRO A 11 -6.00 13.67 0.19
CA PRO A 11 -5.34 12.90 -0.86
C PRO A 11 -4.51 11.77 -0.25
N VAL A 12 -5.14 10.66 0.05
CA VAL A 12 -4.54 9.52 0.74
C VAL A 12 -5.07 8.19 0.21
N TYR A 13 -4.23 7.16 0.23
CA TYR A 13 -4.66 5.79 -0.06
C TYR A 13 -4.08 4.81 0.96
N PHE A 14 -4.71 3.67 1.11
CA PHE A 14 -4.45 2.70 2.16
C PHE A 14 -4.30 1.29 1.58
N GLY A 15 -3.49 0.46 2.23
CA GLY A 15 -3.25 -0.93 1.87
C GLY A 15 -2.09 -1.52 2.66
N ARG A 16 -1.56 -2.63 2.21
CA ARG A 16 -0.32 -3.17 2.75
C ARG A 16 0.87 -2.40 2.18
N ARG A 17 1.53 -1.63 3.02
CA ARG A 17 2.62 -0.74 2.60
C ARG A 17 3.95 -1.46 2.51
N PHE A 18 4.56 -1.40 1.33
CA PHE A 18 5.91 -1.88 1.04
C PHE A 18 6.85 -0.72 0.78
N LYS A 19 8.11 -0.83 1.18
CA LYS A 19 9.07 0.27 1.12
C LYS A 19 9.94 0.37 -0.14
N PRO A 20 10.21 -0.69 -0.93
CA PRO A 20 11.11 -0.57 -2.08
C PRO A 20 10.57 0.38 -3.16
N TYR A 21 11.48 0.89 -3.98
CA TYR A 21 11.28 1.64 -5.22
C TYR A 21 10.71 3.06 -5.07
N ILE A 22 9.85 3.33 -4.11
CA ILE A 22 9.18 4.62 -3.93
C ILE A 22 9.46 5.16 -2.54
N ARG A 23 9.84 6.45 -2.43
CA ARG A 23 10.25 7.06 -1.16
C ARG A 23 9.21 6.89 -0.05
N GLN A 24 7.94 7.13 -0.35
CA GLN A 24 6.85 6.93 0.63
C GLN A 24 6.37 5.48 0.71
N GLY A 25 6.91 4.58 -0.12
CA GLY A 25 6.39 3.24 -0.28
C GLY A 25 5.19 3.17 -1.24
N TYR A 26 4.70 1.97 -1.44
CA TYR A 26 3.52 1.69 -2.27
C TYR A 26 2.65 0.61 -1.60
N MET A 27 1.40 0.49 -2.03
CA MET A 27 0.48 -0.51 -1.48
C MET A 27 0.46 -1.75 -2.36
N SER A 28 0.60 -2.93 -1.73
CA SER A 28 0.58 -4.23 -2.42
C SER A 28 -0.73 -4.47 -3.17
N GLY A 29 -0.63 -4.80 -4.44
CA GLY A 29 -1.77 -5.23 -5.26
C GLY A 29 -2.40 -6.53 -4.78
N GLY A 30 -1.59 -7.47 -4.28
CA GLY A 30 -2.07 -8.73 -3.73
C GLY A 30 -2.94 -8.58 -2.48
N ALA A 31 -2.72 -7.54 -1.70
CA ALA A 31 -3.54 -7.22 -0.52
C ALA A 31 -4.77 -6.36 -0.85
N GLY A 32 -4.81 -5.79 -2.05
CA GLY A 32 -5.74 -4.74 -2.40
C GLY A 32 -5.39 -3.40 -1.75
N TYR A 33 -5.93 -2.31 -2.29
CA TYR A 33 -5.74 -0.97 -1.73
C TYR A 33 -7.01 -0.13 -1.93
N VAL A 34 -7.15 0.90 -1.10
CA VAL A 34 -8.31 1.78 -1.08
C VAL A 34 -7.85 3.22 -1.28
N LEU A 35 -8.42 3.91 -2.26
CA LEU A 35 -8.17 5.33 -2.52
C LEU A 35 -9.29 6.17 -1.92
N SER A 36 -8.92 7.32 -1.33
CA SER A 36 -9.91 8.35 -1.02
C SER A 36 -10.51 8.92 -2.32
N ARG A 37 -11.65 9.59 -2.21
CA ARG A 37 -12.24 10.29 -3.36
C ARG A 37 -11.27 11.28 -3.99
N GLU A 38 -10.55 12.03 -3.19
CA GLU A 38 -9.56 13.00 -3.68
C GLU A 38 -8.38 12.31 -4.36
N ALA A 39 -7.89 11.20 -3.81
CA ALA A 39 -6.83 10.41 -4.44
C ALA A 39 -7.28 9.89 -5.82
N LEU A 40 -8.49 9.37 -5.91
CA LEU A 40 -9.06 8.90 -7.17
C LEU A 40 -9.21 10.03 -8.18
N ASN A 41 -9.70 11.19 -7.76
CA ASN A 41 -9.81 12.37 -8.60
C ASN A 41 -8.45 12.81 -9.16
N ARG A 42 -7.43 12.90 -8.33
CA ARG A 42 -6.06 13.25 -8.77
C ARG A 42 -5.49 12.22 -9.73
N PHE A 43 -5.72 10.96 -9.48
CA PHE A 43 -5.29 9.89 -10.38
C PHE A 43 -5.95 10.01 -11.75
N VAL A 44 -7.28 10.06 -11.80
CA VAL A 44 -8.05 10.07 -13.05
C VAL A 44 -7.92 11.38 -13.81
N LEU A 45 -8.00 12.53 -13.13
CA LEU A 45 -8.07 13.84 -13.77
C LEU A 45 -6.69 14.45 -14.07
N THR A 46 -5.63 14.00 -13.39
CA THR A 46 -4.30 14.57 -13.54
C THR A 46 -3.26 13.52 -13.91
N ALA A 47 -3.04 12.49 -13.11
CA ALA A 47 -1.95 11.55 -13.32
C ALA A 47 -2.07 10.79 -14.64
N MET A 48 -3.24 10.29 -14.97
CA MET A 48 -3.48 9.53 -16.20
C MET A 48 -3.28 10.36 -17.48
N HIS A 49 -3.32 11.67 -17.40
CA HIS A 49 -3.14 12.58 -18.53
C HIS A 49 -1.71 13.09 -18.69
N ASP A 50 -0.82 12.78 -17.76
CA ASP A 50 0.58 13.20 -17.82
C ASP A 50 1.50 11.97 -17.85
N SER A 51 1.98 11.63 -19.06
CA SER A 51 2.88 10.49 -19.27
C SER A 51 4.25 10.64 -18.59
N ARG A 52 4.62 11.85 -18.16
CA ARG A 52 5.85 12.08 -17.38
C ARG A 52 5.68 11.72 -15.92
N ARG A 53 4.45 11.75 -15.43
CA ARG A 53 4.10 11.41 -14.03
C ARG A 53 3.61 9.98 -13.89
N CYS A 54 2.92 9.49 -14.91
CA CYS A 54 2.29 8.18 -14.90
C CYS A 54 2.51 7.48 -16.24
N ARG A 55 3.25 6.40 -16.25
CA ARG A 55 3.56 5.66 -17.49
C ARG A 55 2.29 5.09 -18.11
N ARG A 56 2.26 5.07 -19.43
CA ARG A 56 1.14 4.54 -20.21
C ARG A 56 1.42 3.18 -20.86
N ASP A 57 2.66 2.72 -20.77
CA ASP A 57 3.01 1.40 -21.27
C ASP A 57 2.53 0.31 -20.29
N VAL A 58 2.33 -0.87 -20.83
CA VAL A 58 1.90 -2.04 -20.06
C VAL A 58 3.08 -2.81 -19.45
N VAL A 59 4.24 -2.19 -19.41
CA VAL A 59 5.47 -2.78 -18.90
C VAL A 59 5.68 -2.25 -17.48
N GLY A 60 5.56 -3.11 -16.51
CA GLY A 60 5.80 -2.76 -15.11
C GLY A 60 4.96 -3.60 -14.14
N VAL A 61 5.22 -3.38 -12.86
CA VAL A 61 4.46 -4.00 -11.78
C VAL A 61 3.35 -3.05 -11.38
N GLU A 62 2.11 -3.47 -11.54
CA GLU A 62 0.91 -2.62 -11.41
C GLU A 62 0.88 -1.79 -10.14
N ASP A 63 1.14 -2.39 -8.99
CA ASP A 63 1.07 -1.74 -7.70
C ASP A 63 2.19 -0.71 -7.47
N VAL A 64 3.38 -0.97 -7.98
CA VAL A 64 4.49 -0.01 -7.98
C VAL A 64 4.16 1.17 -8.89
N GLU A 65 3.70 0.92 -10.11
CA GLU A 65 3.29 1.96 -11.05
C GLU A 65 2.17 2.83 -10.49
N MET A 66 1.16 2.23 -9.87
CA MET A 66 0.11 2.96 -9.17
C MET A 66 0.67 3.85 -8.06
N GLY A 67 1.60 3.32 -7.26
CA GLY A 67 2.27 4.07 -6.21
C GLY A 67 3.05 5.27 -6.73
N GLU A 68 3.79 5.11 -7.83
CA GLU A 68 4.51 6.20 -8.48
C GLU A 68 3.56 7.27 -9.02
N CYS A 69 2.49 6.87 -9.71
CA CYS A 69 1.47 7.78 -10.23
C CYS A 69 0.83 8.59 -9.11
N LEU A 70 0.44 7.95 -8.03
CA LEU A 70 -0.19 8.61 -6.89
C LEU A 70 0.77 9.55 -6.16
N ALA A 71 2.01 9.13 -5.95
CA ALA A 71 3.05 9.99 -5.35
C ALA A 71 3.29 11.25 -6.20
N ALA A 72 3.33 11.11 -7.52
CA ALA A 72 3.58 12.21 -8.44
C ALA A 72 2.48 13.29 -8.43
N VAL A 73 1.27 12.96 -8.00
CA VAL A 73 0.15 13.91 -7.86
C VAL A 73 -0.16 14.27 -6.40
N GLY A 74 0.76 13.98 -5.50
CA GLY A 74 0.68 14.39 -4.09
C GLY A 74 -0.31 13.58 -3.25
N VAL A 75 -0.58 12.33 -3.63
CA VAL A 75 -1.37 11.41 -2.82
C VAL A 75 -0.45 10.68 -1.85
N ALA A 76 -0.73 10.80 -0.56
CA ALA A 76 0.05 10.18 0.50
C ALA A 76 -0.28 8.70 0.67
N ALA A 77 0.74 7.89 0.95
CA ALA A 77 0.55 6.53 1.44
C ALA A 77 0.21 6.59 2.93
N GLY A 78 -1.02 6.22 3.28
CA GLY A 78 -1.52 6.28 4.65
C GLY A 78 -1.07 5.09 5.50
N ASP A 79 -1.21 5.23 6.81
CA ASP A 79 -0.99 4.16 7.77
C ASP A 79 -2.28 3.35 7.94
N SER A 80 -2.25 2.12 7.45
CA SER A 80 -3.41 1.21 7.47
C SER A 80 -3.47 0.30 8.70
N ARG A 81 -2.53 0.45 9.63
CA ARG A 81 -2.50 -0.35 10.86
C ARG A 81 -3.65 0.02 11.80
N ASP A 82 -4.01 -0.92 12.65
CA ASP A 82 -4.97 -0.67 13.72
C ASP A 82 -4.33 0.11 14.90
N GLU A 83 -5.12 0.36 15.93
CA GLU A 83 -4.69 1.07 17.14
C GLU A 83 -3.57 0.35 17.92
N HIS A 84 -3.38 -0.94 17.68
CA HIS A 84 -2.31 -1.74 18.27
C HIS A 84 -1.08 -1.89 17.36
N GLY A 85 -1.05 -1.18 16.22
CA GLY A 85 0.03 -1.24 15.24
C GLY A 85 0.02 -2.50 14.39
N ARG A 86 -1.11 -3.21 14.31
CA ARG A 86 -1.24 -4.43 13.50
C ARG A 86 -1.74 -4.08 12.10
N GLU A 87 -1.18 -4.77 11.11
CA GLU A 87 -1.59 -4.61 9.72
C GLU A 87 -3.02 -5.14 9.50
N ARG A 88 -3.80 -4.43 8.67
CA ARG A 88 -5.17 -4.81 8.31
C ARG A 88 -5.28 -5.35 6.89
N PHE A 89 -4.25 -5.19 6.09
CA PHE A 89 -4.17 -5.67 4.70
C PHE A 89 -3.11 -6.74 4.59
N HIS A 90 -3.42 -7.85 3.94
CA HIS A 90 -2.55 -9.02 3.88
C HIS A 90 -2.41 -9.50 2.43
N PRO A 91 -1.16 -9.59 1.88
CA PRO A 91 -0.95 -9.90 0.47
C PRO A 91 -1.09 -11.38 0.12
N PHE A 92 -1.04 -12.26 1.10
CA PHE A 92 -1.16 -13.70 0.89
C PHE A 92 -2.54 -14.21 1.35
N PRO A 93 -2.93 -15.44 0.98
CA PRO A 93 -4.15 -16.06 1.48
C PRO A 93 -4.18 -16.17 3.02
N PRO A 94 -5.37 -16.21 3.63
CA PRO A 94 -5.51 -16.23 5.09
C PRO A 94 -4.76 -17.37 5.78
N ASP A 95 -4.74 -18.56 5.20
CA ASP A 95 -4.02 -19.72 5.72
C ASP A 95 -2.51 -19.48 5.84
N ILE A 96 -1.94 -18.70 4.94
CA ILE A 96 -0.52 -18.32 5.00
C ILE A 96 -0.26 -17.34 6.14
N HIS A 97 -1.13 -16.35 6.33
CA HIS A 97 -0.95 -15.35 7.39
C HIS A 97 -1.30 -15.86 8.78
N LEU A 98 -2.29 -16.76 8.87
CA LEU A 98 -2.82 -17.23 10.15
C LEU A 98 -2.03 -18.39 10.77
N VAL A 99 -1.22 -19.09 9.98
CA VAL A 99 -0.36 -20.18 10.47
C VAL A 99 1.04 -19.64 10.74
N ARG A 100 1.44 -19.71 11.99
CA ARG A 100 2.77 -19.23 12.43
C ARG A 100 3.89 -19.96 11.66
N GLY A 101 4.83 -19.19 11.14
CA GLY A 101 5.97 -19.73 10.39
C GLY A 101 5.67 -20.13 8.95
N SER A 102 4.45 -19.91 8.44
CA SER A 102 4.12 -20.22 7.03
C SER A 102 4.85 -19.32 6.03
N VAL A 103 5.21 -18.11 6.40
CA VAL A 103 6.10 -17.26 5.60
C VAL A 103 7.53 -17.46 6.09
N PRO A 104 8.42 -18.08 5.30
CA PRO A 104 9.82 -18.28 5.69
C PRO A 104 10.50 -16.96 6.05
N ARG A 105 11.39 -16.98 7.05
CA ARG A 105 12.06 -15.77 7.56
C ARG A 105 12.95 -15.07 6.55
N ASP A 106 13.45 -15.78 5.55
CA ASP A 106 14.24 -15.26 4.44
C ASP A 106 13.39 -14.80 3.25
N ASN A 107 12.06 -14.84 3.37
CA ASN A 107 11.16 -14.37 2.33
C ASN A 107 11.22 -12.85 2.20
N TRP A 108 11.16 -12.35 0.95
CA TRP A 108 11.16 -10.93 0.62
C TRP A 108 10.08 -10.13 1.39
N TYR A 109 9.00 -10.76 1.75
CA TYR A 109 7.89 -10.18 2.49
C TYR A 109 8.36 -9.42 3.75
N TRP A 110 9.27 -10.01 4.51
CA TRP A 110 9.77 -9.39 5.75
C TRP A 110 10.61 -8.15 5.47
N GLU A 111 11.43 -8.19 4.42
CA GLU A 111 12.28 -7.10 4.01
C GLU A 111 11.49 -5.93 3.41
N TYR A 112 10.44 -6.24 2.63
CA TYR A 112 9.67 -5.24 1.89
C TYR A 112 8.70 -4.45 2.76
N ASN A 113 8.28 -4.95 3.92
CA ASN A 113 7.34 -4.25 4.77
C ASN A 113 7.88 -2.88 5.20
N TYR A 114 7.07 -1.86 5.01
CA TYR A 114 7.41 -0.49 5.42
C TYR A 114 7.44 -0.37 6.96
N TYR A 115 6.47 -0.97 7.63
CA TYR A 115 6.46 -1.13 9.07
C TYR A 115 7.01 -2.50 9.46
N PRO A 116 7.64 -2.65 10.64
CA PRO A 116 8.09 -3.97 11.09
C PRO A 116 6.92 -4.96 11.11
N ALA A 117 7.03 -6.01 10.30
CA ALA A 117 6.01 -7.04 10.23
C ALA A 117 6.01 -7.88 11.50
N ARG A 118 4.84 -8.10 12.05
CA ARG A 118 4.60 -9.07 13.13
C ARG A 118 3.78 -10.22 12.55
N GLU A 119 4.09 -11.44 12.98
CA GLU A 119 3.23 -12.58 12.66
C GLU A 119 1.83 -12.32 13.24
N VAL A 120 0.81 -12.59 12.44
CA VAL A 120 -0.57 -12.58 12.95
C VAL A 120 -0.70 -13.79 13.87
N CYS A 121 -0.84 -13.55 15.16
CA CYS A 121 -1.09 -14.61 16.11
C CYS A 121 -2.58 -14.90 16.14
N VAL A 122 -2.97 -16.08 15.66
CA VAL A 122 -4.25 -16.69 16.04
C VAL A 122 -3.96 -17.43 17.33
N CYS A 123 -4.14 -16.71 18.42
CA CYS A 123 -4.08 -17.30 19.74
C CYS A 123 -5.44 -17.85 20.14
#